data_19f38a9937b3282d82854174b159ab65
#
_entry.id   19f38a9937b3282d82854174b159ab65
#
_cell.length_a   1.000
_cell.length_b   1.000
_cell.length_c   1.000
_cell.angle_alpha   90.00
_cell.angle_beta   90.00
_cell.angle_gamma   90.00
#
_symmetry.space_group_name_H-M   'P 1'
#
loop_
_entity.id
_entity.type
_entity.pdbx_description
1 polymer ?
#
loop_
_entity_poly.entity_id
_entity_poly.type
_entity_poly.pdbx_seq_one_letter_code
_entity_poly.pdbx_strand_id
1 'polypeptide(L)'
;MSRSINKVILVGNVGRDPDVQTTSAGTKVAHVSVATSRRIPREGALEERTEWHRLTLWDRLAQLAEDYVRKGDRIYVEGRMEYGSFERNGVTIPTAEVLVRELVLLGTPGGRTAAAEDMEEEELVA
;
A
#
# COMPACT_ATOMS: atom_id res chain seq x y z
N MET A 1 11.25 27.68 4.68
CA MET A 1 11.03 26.83 3.50
C MET A 1 11.90 25.59 3.53
N SER A 2 11.28 24.47 3.23
CA SER A 2 11.95 23.19 3.31
C SER A 2 12.51 22.80 1.94
N ARG A 3 13.72 22.24 1.95
CA ARG A 3 14.35 21.73 0.71
C ARG A 3 14.58 20.24 0.82
N SER A 4 13.56 19.56 1.32
CA SER A 4 13.64 18.13 1.55
C SER A 4 12.61 17.41 0.69
N ILE A 5 12.86 16.15 0.47
CA ILE A 5 11.94 15.29 -0.25
C ILE A 5 11.64 14.10 0.64
N ASN A 6 10.38 13.76 0.74
CA ASN A 6 9.94 12.55 1.40
C ASN A 6 8.95 11.89 0.47
N LYS A 7 9.41 10.90 -0.27
CA LYS A 7 8.59 10.28 -1.30
C LYS A 7 8.82 8.78 -1.32
N VAL A 8 7.72 8.04 -1.40
CA VAL A 8 7.75 6.58 -1.47
C VAL A 8 6.93 6.15 -2.67
N ILE A 9 7.47 5.25 -3.45
CA ILE A 9 6.77 4.63 -4.56
C ILE A 9 6.88 3.13 -4.38
N LEU A 10 5.74 2.45 -4.39
CA LEU A 10 5.70 1.00 -4.23
C LEU A 10 4.80 0.39 -5.29
N VAL A 11 5.24 -0.74 -5.83
CA VAL A 11 4.40 -1.62 -6.62
C VAL A 11 4.48 -2.98 -5.96
N GLY A 12 3.35 -3.52 -5.56
CA GLY A 12 3.35 -4.79 -4.86
C GLY A 12 1.96 -5.38 -4.77
N ASN A 13 1.86 -6.44 -4.00
CA ASN A 13 0.60 -7.18 -3.87
C ASN A 13 -0.01 -6.99 -2.50
N VAL A 14 -1.32 -6.79 -2.49
CA VAL A 14 -2.09 -6.58 -1.27
C VAL A 14 -2.17 -7.88 -0.49
N GLY A 15 -1.86 -7.82 0.81
CA GLY A 15 -1.79 -9.00 1.65
C GLY A 15 -3.11 -9.46 2.22
N ARG A 16 -4.04 -8.53 2.36
CA ARG A 16 -5.39 -8.82 2.87
C ARG A 16 -6.31 -7.68 2.48
N ASP A 17 -7.61 -7.91 2.61
CA ASP A 17 -8.59 -6.86 2.31
C ASP A 17 -8.34 -5.64 3.18
N PRO A 18 -8.59 -4.43 2.67
CA PRO A 18 -8.38 -3.21 3.43
C PRO A 18 -9.19 -3.17 4.72
N ASP A 19 -8.59 -2.63 5.77
CA ASP A 19 -9.26 -2.37 7.03
C ASP A 19 -9.75 -0.93 6.98
N VAL A 20 -11.05 -0.73 6.87
CA VAL A 20 -11.65 0.59 6.67
C VAL A 20 -12.42 1.00 7.91
N GLN A 21 -12.17 2.20 8.37
CA GLN A 21 -12.84 2.75 9.55
C GLN A 21 -13.27 4.19 9.28
N THR A 22 -14.22 4.65 10.10
CA THR A 22 -14.64 6.04 10.06
C THR A 22 -14.30 6.68 11.40
N THR A 23 -13.59 7.80 11.35
CA THR A 23 -13.20 8.51 12.58
C THR A 23 -14.40 9.19 13.20
N SER A 24 -14.23 9.66 14.45
CA SER A 24 -15.31 10.37 15.14
C SER A 24 -15.73 11.64 14.40
N ALA A 25 -14.84 12.22 13.60
CA ALA A 25 -15.16 13.39 12.79
C ALA A 25 -15.87 13.05 11.49
N GLY A 26 -16.11 11.74 11.24
CA GLY A 26 -16.79 11.32 10.02
C GLY A 26 -15.87 11.09 8.82
N THR A 27 -14.58 11.10 9.03
CA THR A 27 -13.59 10.92 7.97
C THR A 27 -13.25 9.44 7.80
N LYS A 28 -13.26 8.96 6.58
CA LYS A 28 -12.94 7.57 6.30
C LYS A 28 -11.43 7.38 6.19
N VAL A 29 -10.92 6.32 6.80
CA VAL A 29 -9.52 5.94 6.73
C VAL A 29 -9.40 4.46 6.44
N ALA A 30 -8.46 4.09 5.59
CA ALA A 30 -8.21 2.69 5.25
C ALA A 30 -6.74 2.35 5.51
N HIS A 31 -6.51 1.16 6.02
CA HIS A 31 -5.18 0.61 6.20
C HIS A 31 -5.02 -0.59 5.28
N VAL A 32 -3.93 -0.60 4.54
CA VAL A 32 -3.65 -1.64 3.55
C VAL A 32 -2.21 -2.11 3.74
N SER A 33 -2.00 -3.43 3.68
CA SER A 33 -0.66 -4.00 3.72
C SER A 33 -0.26 -4.44 2.31
N VAL A 34 0.93 -4.04 1.88
CA VAL A 34 1.45 -4.36 0.56
C VAL A 34 2.79 -5.05 0.69
N ALA A 35 2.94 -6.16 -0.03
CA ALA A 35 4.19 -6.91 -0.06
C ALA A 35 5.00 -6.54 -1.28
N THR A 36 6.28 -6.25 -1.07
CA THR A 36 7.24 -6.15 -2.16
C THR A 36 8.27 -7.26 -1.96
N SER A 37 8.64 -7.92 -3.05
CA SER A 37 9.56 -9.04 -2.99
C SER A 37 10.76 -8.78 -3.87
N ARG A 38 11.92 -9.26 -3.42
CA ARG A 38 13.15 -9.19 -4.19
C ARG A 38 13.93 -10.49 -3.98
N ARG A 39 14.82 -10.78 -4.90
CA ARG A 39 15.67 -11.95 -4.79
C ARG A 39 17.08 -11.53 -4.45
N ILE A 40 17.66 -12.19 -3.47
CA ILE A 40 19.03 -11.91 -3.07
C ILE A 40 19.86 -13.19 -3.21
N PRO A 41 21.14 -13.07 -3.64
CA PRO A 41 22.02 -14.24 -3.72
C PRO A 41 22.39 -14.71 -2.33
N ARG A 42 22.31 -16.00 -2.12
CA ARG A 42 22.74 -16.59 -0.85
C ARG A 42 23.23 -18.00 -1.08
N GLU A 43 24.49 -18.23 -0.77
CA GLU A 43 25.13 -19.55 -0.86
C GLU A 43 24.90 -20.26 -2.19
N GLY A 44 25.09 -19.50 -3.29
CA GLY A 44 24.96 -20.06 -4.63
C GLY A 44 23.53 -20.24 -5.14
N ALA A 45 22.55 -19.81 -4.37
CA ALA A 45 21.14 -19.86 -4.75
C ALA A 45 20.52 -18.48 -4.60
N LEU A 46 19.32 -18.31 -5.15
CA LEU A 46 18.57 -17.08 -4.96
C LEU A 46 17.53 -17.30 -3.88
N GLU A 47 17.49 -16.39 -2.92
CA GLU A 47 16.50 -16.39 -1.84
C GLU A 47 15.53 -15.26 -2.05
N GLU A 48 14.25 -15.55 -1.98
CA GLU A 48 13.22 -14.50 -2.07
C GLU A 48 13.04 -13.84 -0.72
N ARG A 49 13.09 -12.53 -0.70
CA ARG A 49 12.87 -11.74 0.51
C ARG A 49 11.65 -10.87 0.30
N THR A 50 10.67 -11.00 1.18
CA THR A 50 9.44 -10.22 1.13
C THR A 50 9.41 -9.22 2.27
N GLU A 51 9.05 -8.00 1.93
CA GLU A 51 8.90 -6.92 2.91
C GLU A 51 7.48 -6.40 2.87
N TRP A 52 6.93 -6.15 4.05
CA TRP A 52 5.56 -5.68 4.19
C TRP A 52 5.54 -4.20 4.53
N HIS A 53 4.74 -3.47 3.78
CA HIS A 53 4.60 -2.03 3.96
C HIS A 53 3.18 -1.70 4.40
N ARG A 54 3.07 -0.84 5.39
CA ARG A 54 1.78 -0.42 5.89
C ARG A 54 1.39 0.89 5.22
N LEU A 55 0.23 0.91 4.59
CA LEU A 55 -0.29 2.07 3.89
C LEU A 55 -1.49 2.63 4.65
N THR A 56 -1.60 3.95 4.67
CA THR A 56 -2.75 4.64 5.22
C THR A 56 -3.33 5.52 4.12
N LEU A 57 -4.64 5.39 3.90
CA LEU A 57 -5.36 6.12 2.88
C LEU A 57 -6.51 6.87 3.54
N TRP A 58 -6.72 8.12 3.14
CA TRP A 58 -7.75 8.98 3.73
C TRP A 58 -8.77 9.40 2.69
N ASP A 59 -10.00 9.63 3.15
CA ASP A 59 -11.09 10.23 2.38
C ASP A 59 -11.37 9.47 1.08
N ARG A 60 -11.23 10.12 -0.05
CA ARG A 60 -11.54 9.54 -1.35
C ARG A 60 -10.68 8.30 -1.64
N LEU A 61 -9.42 8.32 -1.24
CA LEU A 61 -8.55 7.16 -1.46
C LEU A 61 -8.97 5.98 -0.59
N ALA A 62 -9.43 6.24 0.64
CA ALA A 62 -9.95 5.19 1.51
C ALA A 62 -11.20 4.58 0.89
N GLN A 63 -12.07 5.39 0.31
CA GLN A 63 -13.27 4.92 -0.36
C GLN A 63 -12.91 4.07 -1.58
N LEU A 64 -11.92 4.53 -2.34
CA LEU A 64 -11.46 3.80 -3.51
C LEU A 64 -10.92 2.42 -3.12
N ALA A 65 -10.15 2.37 -2.03
CA ALA A 65 -9.63 1.10 -1.53
C ALA A 65 -10.76 0.18 -1.08
N GLU A 66 -11.73 0.72 -0.36
CA GLU A 66 -12.87 -0.07 0.10
C GLU A 66 -13.64 -0.67 -1.07
N ASP A 67 -13.83 0.10 -2.12
CA ASP A 67 -14.63 -0.33 -3.26
C ASP A 67 -13.91 -1.32 -4.17
N TYR A 68 -12.60 -1.16 -4.34
CA TYR A 68 -11.89 -1.87 -5.40
C TYR A 68 -10.71 -2.73 -4.98
N VAL A 69 -10.07 -2.45 -3.87
CA VAL A 69 -8.85 -3.17 -3.47
C VAL A 69 -9.21 -4.44 -2.71
N ARG A 70 -8.61 -5.55 -3.10
CA ARG A 70 -8.83 -6.84 -2.44
C ARG A 70 -7.51 -7.57 -2.27
N LYS A 71 -7.50 -8.50 -1.35
CA LYS A 71 -6.34 -9.37 -1.12
C LYS A 71 -5.86 -9.96 -2.45
N GLY A 72 -4.55 -9.89 -2.67
CA GLY A 72 -3.93 -10.43 -3.87
C GLY A 72 -3.79 -9.46 -5.02
N ASP A 73 -4.50 -8.35 -4.98
CA ASP A 73 -4.42 -7.35 -6.04
C ASP A 73 -3.01 -6.76 -6.13
N ARG A 74 -2.62 -6.41 -7.34
CA ARG A 74 -1.38 -5.70 -7.57
C ARG A 74 -1.68 -4.23 -7.70
N ILE A 75 -1.01 -3.41 -6.91
CA ILE A 75 -1.26 -1.97 -6.89
C ILE A 75 0.03 -1.17 -6.98
N TYR A 76 -0.11 0.04 -7.49
CA TYR A 76 0.92 1.07 -7.47
C TYR A 76 0.47 2.13 -6.48
N VAL A 77 1.34 2.52 -5.58
CA VAL A 77 1.05 3.63 -4.67
C VAL A 77 2.21 4.60 -4.64
N GLU A 78 1.87 5.85 -4.44
CA GLU A 78 2.82 6.91 -4.24
C GLU A 78 2.39 7.71 -3.02
N GLY A 79 3.35 8.08 -2.19
CA GLY A 79 3.06 8.85 -1.00
C GLY A 79 4.33 9.26 -0.30
N ARG A 80 4.26 9.41 1.01
CA ARG A 80 5.41 9.77 1.82
C ARG A 80 5.44 8.92 3.07
N MET A 81 6.63 8.79 3.67
CA MET A 81 6.75 8.11 4.95
C MET A 81 6.24 9.00 6.05
N GLU A 82 5.50 8.41 6.96
CA GLU A 82 5.03 9.10 8.15
C GLU A 82 5.43 8.29 9.37
N TYR A 83 6.07 8.94 10.31
CA TYR A 83 6.58 8.29 11.52
C TYR A 83 5.76 8.69 12.72
N GLY A 84 5.49 7.73 13.57
CA GLY A 84 4.74 7.97 14.78
C GLY A 84 5.15 6.97 15.85
N SER A 85 4.32 6.85 16.88
CA SER A 85 4.57 5.86 17.92
C SER A 85 3.28 5.59 18.69
N PHE A 86 3.26 4.46 19.38
CA PHE A 86 2.20 4.15 20.31
C PHE A 86 2.80 3.46 21.53
N GLU A 87 2.05 3.45 22.62
CA GLU A 87 2.51 2.80 23.85
C GLU A 87 1.78 1.48 24.06
N ARG A 88 2.53 0.48 24.45
CA ARG A 88 1.99 -0.82 24.84
C ARG A 88 2.74 -1.30 26.07
N ASN A 89 2.00 -1.54 27.14
CA ASN A 89 2.59 -2.02 28.42
C ASN A 89 3.73 -1.14 28.89
N GLY A 90 3.58 0.18 28.75
CA GLY A 90 4.60 1.13 29.20
C GLY A 90 5.79 1.28 28.28
N VAL A 91 5.79 0.62 27.14
CA VAL A 91 6.89 0.69 26.17
C VAL A 91 6.43 1.48 24.96
N THR A 92 7.25 2.44 24.55
CA THR A 92 6.98 3.23 23.34
C THR A 92 7.43 2.46 22.12
N ILE A 93 6.52 2.18 21.20
CA ILE A 93 6.81 1.44 19.99
C ILE A 93 6.73 2.39 18.79
N PRO A 94 7.85 2.59 18.08
CA PRO A 94 7.83 3.47 16.90
C PRO A 94 7.06 2.83 15.75
N THR A 95 6.43 3.66 14.95
CA THR A 95 5.72 3.21 13.77
C THR A 95 6.21 3.95 12.54
N ALA A 96 6.10 3.29 11.39
CA ALA A 96 6.42 3.89 10.10
C ALA A 96 5.40 3.39 9.12
N GLU A 97 4.74 4.32 8.43
CA GLU A 97 3.75 3.93 7.42
C GLU A 97 3.79 4.90 6.26
N VAL A 98 3.24 4.48 5.14
CA VAL A 98 3.18 5.32 3.95
C VAL A 98 1.81 6.01 3.92
N LEU A 99 1.83 7.33 3.92
CA LEU A 99 0.61 8.10 3.71
C LEU A 99 0.43 8.24 2.22
N VAL A 100 -0.58 7.56 1.69
CA VAL A 100 -0.78 7.43 0.25
C VAL A 100 -1.42 8.69 -0.33
N ARG A 101 -0.90 9.14 -1.45
CA ARG A 101 -1.44 10.26 -2.20
C ARG A 101 -2.02 9.83 -3.54
N GLU A 102 -1.53 8.72 -4.07
CA GLU A 102 -1.97 8.22 -5.36
C GLU A 102 -2.03 6.70 -5.32
N LEU A 103 -3.09 6.14 -5.87
CA LEU A 103 -3.33 4.71 -5.89
C LEU A 103 -3.83 4.31 -7.27
N VAL A 104 -3.17 3.33 -7.87
CA VAL A 104 -3.58 2.78 -9.15
C VAL A 104 -3.64 1.26 -9.05
N LEU A 105 -4.76 0.69 -9.48
CA LEU A 105 -4.92 -0.75 -9.55
C LEU A 105 -4.25 -1.26 -10.82
N LEU A 106 -3.31 -2.19 -10.65
CA LEU A 106 -2.57 -2.75 -11.79
C LEU A 106 -3.10 -4.09 -12.24
N GLY A 107 -3.92 -4.75 -11.43
CA GLY A 107 -4.50 -6.00 -11.82
C GLY A 107 -4.87 -6.89 -10.65
N THR A 108 -5.58 -7.94 -10.95
CA THR A 108 -6.01 -8.91 -9.95
C THR A 108 -5.71 -10.31 -10.44
N PRO A 109 -5.41 -11.23 -9.53
CA PRO A 109 -5.29 -12.62 -9.92
C PRO A 109 -6.62 -13.10 -10.49
N GLY A 110 -6.60 -13.65 -11.70
CA GLY A 110 -7.80 -14.17 -12.34
C GLY A 110 -8.65 -13.16 -13.10
N GLY A 111 -8.18 -11.91 -13.20
CA GLY A 111 -8.86 -10.91 -14.04
C GLY A 111 -10.31 -10.66 -13.69
N ARG A 112 -10.57 -9.87 -12.66
CA ARG A 112 -11.93 -9.70 -12.15
C ARG A 112 -12.89 -8.97 -13.07
N THR A 113 -12.44 -7.88 -13.66
CA THR A 113 -13.31 -7.03 -14.46
C THR A 113 -12.56 -6.47 -15.66
N ALA A 114 -13.30 -6.18 -16.73
CA ALA A 114 -12.73 -5.53 -17.90
C ALA A 114 -12.15 -4.17 -17.57
N ALA A 115 -12.81 -3.42 -16.68
CA ALA A 115 -12.32 -2.11 -16.28
C ALA A 115 -10.97 -2.18 -15.58
N ALA A 116 -10.79 -3.18 -14.71
CA ALA A 116 -9.52 -3.38 -14.03
C ALA A 116 -8.43 -3.80 -15.02
N GLU A 117 -8.78 -4.63 -15.98
CA GLU A 117 -7.85 -5.05 -17.02
C GLU A 117 -7.41 -3.89 -17.89
N ASP A 118 -8.35 -3.01 -18.23
CA ASP A 118 -8.04 -1.82 -19.02
C ASP A 118 -7.09 -0.90 -18.28
N MET A 119 -7.30 -0.72 -16.98
CA MET A 119 -6.42 0.08 -16.16
C MET A 119 -5.02 -0.52 -16.11
N GLU A 120 -4.93 -1.83 -16.00
CA GLU A 120 -3.65 -2.50 -15.97
C GLU A 120 -2.89 -2.28 -17.28
N GLU A 121 -3.56 -2.39 -18.40
CA GLU A 121 -2.94 -2.17 -19.71
C GLU A 121 -2.40 -0.75 -19.84
N GLU A 122 -3.17 0.23 -19.41
CA GLU A 122 -2.73 1.62 -19.44
C GLU A 122 -1.48 1.83 -18.61
N GLU A 123 -1.44 1.25 -17.42
CA GLU A 123 -0.28 1.40 -16.55
C GLU A 123 0.95 0.70 -17.08
N LEU A 124 0.78 -0.44 -17.71
CA LEU A 124 1.90 -1.16 -18.29
C LEU A 124 2.51 -0.42 -19.48
N VAL A 125 1.71 0.35 -20.16
CA VAL A 125 2.17 1.14 -21.31
C VAL A 125 2.83 2.44 -20.86
N ALA A 126 2.35 2.99 -19.77
CA ALA A 126 2.91 4.21 -19.21
C ALA A 126 4.25 3.97 -18.55
#